data_5c7241a36918d8c5f1241f50a596ba78
#
_entry.id   5c7241a36918d8c5f1241f50a596ba78
#
_cell.length_a   1.000
_cell.length_b   1.000
_cell.length_c   1.000
_cell.angle_alpha   90.00
_cell.angle_beta   90.00
_cell.angle_gamma   90.00
#
_symmetry.space_group_name_H-M   'P 1'
#
loop_
_entity.id
_entity.type
_entity.pdbx_description
1 polymer ?
#
loop_
_entity_poly.entity_id
_entity_poly.type
_entity_poly.pdbx_seq_one_letter_code
_entity_poly.pdbx_strand_id
1 'polypeptide(L)'
;VYIYKLTMATLNLDKIGRPLAVVEGGTLKGKLVSVADENERGEVTRKFKKIDIPVGSKFQIVPNTKKEREIIYICGPSGSGKSTFTSNYLVQYRKKYPDNPIYIFSALSEDEVLDKIKGIKRIKIGKELISDPLSAEDFQDSCCIFDDIDVLSDKKVREEVLKIANQVLEIGRHFCTTAIFTNHLATNGKDTRRILNESHQLVFFPSSGSMKGINYLCKEYIGLDEKQIRMIKKMKTRWCCCFRNYPMVCMTERSIWLLNAMGEDSQDSDSDKSESDSD
;
A
#
# COMPACT_ATOMS: atom_id res chain seq x y z
N VAL A 1 -10.74 -32.23 20.78
CA VAL A 1 -9.65 -31.76 19.93
C VAL A 1 -10.25 -30.75 18.98
N TYR A 2 -10.12 -29.45 19.27
CA TYR A 2 -10.48 -28.40 18.34
C TYR A 2 -9.39 -28.36 17.24
N ILE A 3 -9.71 -28.94 16.10
CA ILE A 3 -8.92 -28.71 14.88
C ILE A 3 -9.21 -27.26 14.49
N TYR A 4 -8.27 -26.37 14.74
CA TYR A 4 -8.28 -25.05 14.11
C TYR A 4 -8.19 -25.27 12.59
N LYS A 5 -9.32 -25.23 11.93
CA LYS A 5 -9.38 -25.16 10.47
C LYS A 5 -8.65 -23.87 10.10
N LEU A 6 -7.42 -23.96 9.58
CA LEU A 6 -6.70 -22.82 9.04
C LEU A 6 -7.63 -22.17 8.00
N THR A 7 -8.11 -20.99 8.31
CA THR A 7 -8.96 -20.21 7.40
C THR A 7 -8.18 -19.98 6.10
N MET A 8 -8.65 -20.60 5.02
CA MET A 8 -7.96 -20.51 3.72
C MET A 8 -8.36 -19.26 3.00
N ALA A 9 -7.54 -18.21 3.14
CA ALA A 9 -7.68 -17.00 2.34
C ALA A 9 -7.43 -17.30 0.85
N THR A 10 -8.07 -16.54 -0.03
CA THR A 10 -7.93 -16.68 -1.48
C THR A 10 -7.92 -15.34 -2.20
N LEU A 11 -7.09 -15.25 -3.23
CA LEU A 11 -7.18 -14.18 -4.23
C LEU A 11 -8.25 -14.55 -5.26
N ASN A 12 -8.97 -13.57 -5.79
CA ASN A 12 -10.03 -13.78 -6.77
C ASN A 12 -10.25 -12.57 -7.69
N LEU A 13 -10.99 -12.79 -8.77
CA LEU A 13 -11.44 -11.78 -9.73
C LEU A 13 -12.96 -11.53 -9.65
N ASP A 14 -13.62 -12.09 -8.65
CA ASP A 14 -15.08 -12.10 -8.48
C ASP A 14 -15.58 -10.92 -7.63
N LYS A 15 -14.68 -10.01 -7.23
CA LYS A 15 -14.96 -8.84 -6.36
C LYS A 15 -15.40 -9.23 -4.95
N ILE A 16 -15.09 -10.46 -4.51
CA ILE A 16 -15.42 -10.97 -3.18
C ILE A 16 -14.27 -10.62 -2.23
N GLY A 17 -14.61 -10.10 -1.07
CA GLY A 17 -13.64 -9.71 -0.05
C GLY A 17 -13.07 -8.30 -0.26
N ARG A 18 -11.87 -8.07 0.22
CA ARG A 18 -11.19 -6.78 0.19
C ARG A 18 -10.59 -6.50 -1.19
N PRO A 19 -10.90 -5.35 -1.83
CA PRO A 19 -10.27 -4.96 -3.08
C PRO A 19 -8.79 -4.65 -2.87
N LEU A 20 -7.95 -5.02 -3.83
CA LEU A 20 -6.51 -4.81 -3.81
C LEU A 20 -6.06 -3.92 -4.97
N ALA A 21 -6.41 -4.31 -6.18
CA ALA A 21 -5.96 -3.64 -7.40
C ALA A 21 -6.91 -3.84 -8.57
N VAL A 22 -6.88 -2.91 -9.50
CA VAL A 22 -7.45 -3.07 -10.84
C VAL A 22 -6.34 -3.38 -11.83
N VAL A 23 -6.64 -4.24 -12.81
CA VAL A 23 -5.70 -4.53 -13.90
C VAL A 23 -5.79 -3.43 -14.95
N GLU A 24 -4.67 -2.83 -15.29
CA GLU A 24 -4.52 -1.90 -16.42
C GLU A 24 -3.81 -2.61 -17.59
N GLY A 25 -4.36 -2.48 -18.78
CA GLY A 25 -3.82 -3.11 -19.99
C GLY A 25 -4.14 -4.60 -20.14
N GLY A 26 -3.90 -5.13 -21.35
CA GLY A 26 -4.10 -6.55 -21.69
C GLY A 26 -5.54 -7.03 -21.63
N THR A 27 -5.69 -8.36 -21.70
CA THR A 27 -7.00 -9.05 -21.76
C THR A 27 -7.82 -8.94 -20.46
N LEU A 28 -7.13 -8.73 -19.31
CA LEU A 28 -7.77 -8.59 -18.00
C LEU A 28 -8.03 -7.14 -17.61
N LYS A 29 -7.87 -6.17 -18.53
CA LYS A 29 -8.08 -4.75 -18.27
C LYS A 29 -9.44 -4.50 -17.61
N GLY A 30 -9.43 -3.75 -16.51
CA GLY A 30 -10.60 -3.39 -15.71
C GLY A 30 -11.06 -4.46 -14.72
N LYS A 31 -10.47 -5.66 -14.72
CA LYS A 31 -10.76 -6.66 -13.69
C LYS A 31 -10.22 -6.20 -12.35
N LEU A 32 -11.04 -6.33 -11.31
CA LEU A 32 -10.66 -6.05 -9.93
C LEU A 32 -10.11 -7.34 -9.30
N VAL A 33 -8.94 -7.25 -8.70
CA VAL A 33 -8.38 -8.32 -7.87
C VAL A 33 -8.76 -8.05 -6.42
N SER A 34 -9.31 -9.06 -5.77
CA SER A 34 -9.71 -9.01 -4.36
C SER A 34 -9.10 -10.18 -3.59
N VAL A 35 -9.01 -10.00 -2.26
CA VAL A 35 -8.66 -11.07 -1.33
C VAL A 35 -9.84 -11.31 -0.38
N ALA A 36 -10.23 -12.57 -0.22
CA ALA A 36 -11.28 -13.00 0.67
C ALA A 36 -10.77 -14.03 1.67
N ASP A 37 -11.37 -14.07 2.87
CA ASP A 37 -11.24 -15.16 3.82
C ASP A 37 -12.50 -16.03 3.80
N GLU A 38 -12.52 -17.13 4.56
CA GLU A 38 -13.66 -18.05 4.62
C GLU A 38 -14.95 -17.43 5.21
N ASN A 39 -14.83 -16.30 5.91
CA ASN A 39 -15.96 -15.60 6.52
C ASN A 39 -16.65 -14.65 5.53
N GLU A 40 -16.03 -14.39 4.36
CA GLU A 40 -16.62 -13.53 3.36
C GLU A 40 -17.80 -14.23 2.67
N ARG A 41 -18.92 -13.52 2.58
CA ARG A 41 -20.12 -14.02 1.90
C ARG A 41 -19.91 -13.99 0.39
N GLY A 42 -20.17 -15.11 -0.25
CA GLY A 42 -20.11 -15.29 -1.69
C GLY A 42 -19.26 -16.49 -2.09
N GLU A 43 -19.63 -17.12 -3.20
CA GLU A 43 -18.84 -18.19 -3.79
C GLU A 43 -17.79 -17.60 -4.74
N VAL A 44 -16.53 -17.88 -4.48
CA VAL A 44 -15.43 -17.53 -5.35
C VAL A 44 -15.38 -18.56 -6.48
N THR A 45 -15.59 -18.13 -7.72
CA THR A 45 -15.58 -19.01 -8.89
C THR A 45 -14.22 -19.69 -9.08
N ARG A 46 -13.13 -18.95 -8.84
CA ARG A 46 -11.77 -19.48 -8.94
C ARG A 46 -10.90 -18.94 -7.84
N LYS A 47 -10.29 -19.83 -7.06
CA LYS A 47 -9.42 -19.54 -5.91
C LYS A 47 -7.95 -19.54 -6.35
N PHE A 48 -7.23 -18.49 -5.98
CA PHE A 48 -5.81 -18.37 -6.26
C PHE A 48 -5.03 -18.09 -4.98
N LYS A 49 -3.84 -18.64 -4.86
CA LYS A 49 -2.82 -18.23 -3.88
C LYS A 49 -1.91 -17.15 -4.46
N LYS A 50 -1.78 -17.12 -5.79
CA LYS A 50 -0.98 -16.19 -6.57
C LYS A 50 -1.72 -15.81 -7.85
N ILE A 51 -1.60 -14.54 -8.26
CA ILE A 51 -2.04 -14.08 -9.58
C ILE A 51 -0.89 -13.35 -10.25
N ASP A 52 -0.50 -13.82 -11.43
CA ASP A 52 0.44 -13.16 -12.33
C ASP A 52 -0.30 -12.62 -13.55
N ILE A 53 0.11 -11.45 -14.03
CA ILE A 53 -0.41 -10.87 -15.25
C ILE A 53 0.71 -10.69 -16.29
N PRO A 54 0.38 -10.84 -17.61
CA PRO A 54 1.38 -10.82 -18.66
C PRO A 54 2.04 -9.44 -18.84
N VAL A 55 3.13 -9.43 -19.60
CA VAL A 55 3.79 -8.18 -20.05
C VAL A 55 2.79 -7.33 -20.83
N GLY A 56 2.81 -6.03 -20.63
CA GLY A 56 1.82 -5.10 -21.19
C GLY A 56 0.61 -4.85 -20.28
N SER A 57 0.49 -5.61 -19.18
CA SER A 57 -0.47 -5.36 -18.12
C SER A 57 0.24 -4.98 -16.83
N LYS A 58 -0.44 -4.22 -15.96
CA LYS A 58 0.04 -3.89 -14.61
C LYS A 58 -1.11 -3.81 -13.62
N PHE A 59 -0.81 -4.09 -12.37
CA PHE A 59 -1.72 -3.84 -11.27
C PHE A 59 -1.66 -2.37 -10.85
N GLN A 60 -2.83 -1.81 -10.62
CA GLN A 60 -3.00 -0.50 -10.04
C GLN A 60 -3.74 -0.64 -8.72
N ILE A 61 -3.08 -0.33 -7.60
CA ILE A 61 -3.68 -0.41 -6.26
C ILE A 61 -4.90 0.52 -6.20
N VAL A 62 -5.96 0.02 -5.56
CA VAL A 62 -7.20 0.76 -5.34
C VAL A 62 -7.45 0.94 -3.84
N PRO A 63 -8.16 2.00 -3.42
CA PRO A 63 -8.54 2.19 -2.03
C PRO A 63 -9.39 1.04 -1.51
N ASN A 64 -9.20 0.69 -0.25
CA ASN A 64 -10.01 -0.30 0.45
C ASN A 64 -11.38 0.29 0.81
N THR A 65 -12.38 -0.09 0.04
CA THR A 65 -13.76 0.41 0.21
C THR A 65 -14.49 -0.15 1.43
N LYS A 66 -13.91 -1.15 2.10
CA LYS A 66 -14.45 -1.76 3.33
C LYS A 66 -13.86 -1.12 4.60
N LYS A 67 -12.98 -0.13 4.45
CA LYS A 67 -12.39 0.63 5.55
C LYS A 67 -12.70 2.11 5.40
N GLU A 68 -12.88 2.75 6.52
CA GLU A 68 -13.10 4.19 6.60
C GLU A 68 -11.87 4.97 6.17
N ARG A 69 -10.67 4.43 6.44
CA ARG A 69 -9.40 5.05 6.06
C ARG A 69 -8.32 4.02 5.75
N GLU A 70 -7.28 4.47 5.08
CA GLU A 70 -6.04 3.73 4.91
C GLU A 70 -4.83 4.55 5.40
N ILE A 71 -3.81 3.85 5.87
CA ILE A 71 -2.50 4.43 6.20
C ILE A 71 -1.47 3.71 5.34
N ILE A 72 -0.78 4.47 4.49
CA ILE A 72 0.18 3.97 3.51
C ILE A 72 1.54 4.58 3.82
N TYR A 73 2.54 3.75 4.05
CA TYR A 73 3.93 4.18 4.18
C TYR A 73 4.71 3.81 2.93
N ILE A 74 5.38 4.79 2.32
CA ILE A 74 6.12 4.64 1.07
C ILE A 74 7.56 5.08 1.32
N CYS A 75 8.52 4.19 1.18
CA CYS A 75 9.93 4.52 1.39
C CYS A 75 10.82 4.15 0.22
N GLY A 76 11.77 5.03 -0.08
CA GLY A 76 12.75 4.83 -1.14
C GLY A 76 13.55 6.09 -1.44
N PRO A 77 14.73 5.97 -2.04
CA PRO A 77 15.57 7.11 -2.36
C PRO A 77 14.89 8.07 -3.33
N SER A 78 15.48 9.25 -3.51
CA SER A 78 15.05 10.20 -4.55
C SER A 78 15.07 9.50 -5.92
N GLY A 79 14.07 9.78 -6.76
CA GLY A 79 13.92 9.14 -8.07
C GLY A 79 13.47 7.68 -8.07
N SER A 80 13.17 7.05 -6.92
CA SER A 80 12.69 5.67 -6.87
C SER A 80 11.29 5.48 -7.44
N GLY A 81 10.48 6.55 -7.50
CA GLY A 81 9.11 6.52 -8.00
C GLY A 81 8.04 6.71 -6.91
N LYS A 82 8.39 7.23 -5.72
CA LYS A 82 7.44 7.52 -4.63
C LYS A 82 6.28 8.39 -5.11
N SER A 83 6.55 9.57 -5.69
CA SER A 83 5.52 10.49 -6.19
C SER A 83 4.67 9.84 -7.28
N THR A 84 5.26 9.04 -8.18
CA THR A 84 4.52 8.30 -9.22
C THR A 84 3.58 7.27 -8.61
N PHE A 85 4.03 6.49 -7.62
CA PHE A 85 3.19 5.52 -6.93
C PHE A 85 2.04 6.23 -6.20
N THR A 86 2.34 7.29 -5.45
CA THR A 86 1.36 8.13 -4.75
C THR A 86 0.33 8.71 -5.72
N SER A 87 0.77 9.31 -6.83
CA SER A 87 -0.11 9.86 -7.86
C SER A 87 -1.07 8.82 -8.44
N ASN A 88 -0.56 7.63 -8.77
CA ASN A 88 -1.38 6.53 -9.28
C ASN A 88 -2.45 6.10 -8.26
N TYR A 89 -2.10 6.00 -6.97
CA TYR A 89 -3.07 5.71 -5.92
C TYR A 89 -4.12 6.83 -5.82
N LEU A 90 -3.72 8.10 -5.84
CA LEU A 90 -4.62 9.25 -5.75
C LEU A 90 -5.61 9.34 -6.91
N VAL A 91 -5.20 8.93 -8.12
CA VAL A 91 -6.14 8.79 -9.26
C VAL A 91 -7.26 7.81 -8.94
N GLN A 92 -6.96 6.67 -8.32
CA GLN A 92 -7.97 5.69 -7.90
C GLN A 92 -8.77 6.18 -6.69
N TYR A 93 -8.12 6.86 -5.74
CA TYR A 93 -8.78 7.50 -4.60
C TYR A 93 -9.82 8.51 -5.08
N ARG A 94 -9.46 9.40 -6.02
CA ARG A 94 -10.36 10.40 -6.59
C ARG A 94 -11.55 9.79 -7.35
N LYS A 95 -11.35 8.67 -8.05
CA LYS A 95 -12.45 7.93 -8.69
C LYS A 95 -13.44 7.38 -7.67
N LYS A 96 -12.96 6.96 -6.51
CA LYS A 96 -13.79 6.38 -5.46
C LYS A 96 -14.44 7.43 -4.57
N TYR A 97 -13.70 8.50 -4.29
CA TYR A 97 -14.10 9.60 -3.42
C TYR A 97 -13.93 10.94 -4.16
N PRO A 98 -14.84 11.26 -5.09
CA PRO A 98 -14.70 12.42 -5.98
C PRO A 98 -14.71 13.75 -5.24
N ASP A 99 -15.43 13.85 -4.14
CA ASP A 99 -15.64 15.08 -3.37
C ASP A 99 -14.64 15.26 -2.22
N ASN A 100 -13.94 14.19 -1.83
CA ASN A 100 -13.00 14.23 -0.72
C ASN A 100 -11.78 15.10 -1.07
N PRO A 101 -11.41 16.08 -0.25
CA PRO A 101 -10.20 16.87 -0.49
C PRO A 101 -8.93 16.03 -0.34
N ILE A 102 -7.89 16.44 -1.06
CA ILE A 102 -6.55 15.85 -0.97
C ILE A 102 -5.62 16.96 -0.53
N TYR A 103 -4.97 16.77 0.63
CA TYR A 103 -4.02 17.72 1.21
C TYR A 103 -2.60 17.17 1.09
N ILE A 104 -1.63 18.05 0.80
CA ILE A 104 -0.22 17.70 0.80
C ILE A 104 0.58 18.60 1.72
N PHE A 105 1.28 17.98 2.66
CA PHE A 105 2.29 18.57 3.53
C PHE A 105 3.65 18.21 2.94
N SER A 106 4.35 19.15 2.34
CA SER A 106 5.67 18.92 1.74
C SER A 106 6.58 20.12 1.97
N ALA A 107 7.87 19.86 2.16
CA ALA A 107 8.91 20.89 2.19
C ALA A 107 9.08 21.57 0.82
N LEU A 108 8.71 20.88 -0.26
CA LEU A 108 8.80 21.39 -1.62
C LEU A 108 7.58 22.26 -1.94
N SER A 109 7.81 23.39 -2.60
CA SER A 109 6.75 24.27 -3.11
C SER A 109 5.97 23.64 -4.27
N GLU A 110 6.61 22.77 -5.03
CA GLU A 110 6.06 22.13 -6.24
C GLU A 110 6.53 20.68 -6.37
N ASP A 111 5.67 19.82 -6.93
CA ASP A 111 5.99 18.45 -7.36
C ASP A 111 5.37 18.19 -8.74
N GLU A 112 6.21 17.95 -9.75
CA GLU A 112 5.79 17.79 -11.16
C GLU A 112 4.77 16.64 -11.37
N VAL A 113 4.71 15.68 -10.46
CA VAL A 113 3.82 14.52 -10.57
C VAL A 113 2.55 14.72 -9.75
N LEU A 114 2.67 15.12 -8.48
CA LEU A 114 1.54 15.26 -7.56
C LEU A 114 0.68 16.46 -7.92
N ASP A 115 1.26 17.58 -8.31
CA ASP A 115 0.53 18.81 -8.63
C ASP A 115 -0.34 18.70 -9.91
N LYS A 116 -0.15 17.62 -10.70
CA LYS A 116 -1.07 17.28 -11.82
C LYS A 116 -2.40 16.68 -11.35
N ILE A 117 -2.49 16.26 -10.10
CA ILE A 117 -3.74 15.71 -9.54
C ILE A 117 -4.73 16.86 -9.29
N LYS A 118 -5.84 16.83 -10.00
CA LYS A 118 -6.87 17.86 -9.88
C LYS A 118 -7.41 17.96 -8.44
N GLY A 119 -7.41 19.18 -7.88
CA GLY A 119 -7.97 19.45 -6.56
C GLY A 119 -7.05 19.08 -5.38
N ILE A 120 -5.76 18.89 -5.61
CA ILE A 120 -4.77 18.86 -4.52
C ILE A 120 -4.69 20.24 -3.87
N LYS A 121 -4.65 20.25 -2.55
CA LYS A 121 -4.47 21.45 -1.72
C LYS A 121 -3.13 21.32 -0.99
N ARG A 122 -2.17 22.15 -1.36
CA ARG A 122 -0.87 22.19 -0.69
C ARG A 122 -0.98 23.02 0.58
N ILE A 123 -0.64 22.42 1.72
CA ILE A 123 -0.55 23.10 3.01
C ILE A 123 0.80 23.80 3.07
N LYS A 124 0.78 25.10 3.30
CA LYS A 124 2.00 25.89 3.45
C LYS A 124 2.69 25.52 4.76
N ILE A 125 3.85 24.89 4.65
CA ILE A 125 4.68 24.52 5.80
C ILE A 125 5.57 25.70 6.16
N GLY A 126 5.26 26.37 7.28
CA GLY A 126 5.98 27.53 7.74
C GLY A 126 5.63 27.89 9.18
N LYS A 127 6.06 29.08 9.61
CA LYS A 127 5.77 29.57 10.96
C LYS A 127 4.28 29.81 11.20
N GLU A 128 3.51 29.96 10.16
CA GLU A 128 2.04 30.07 10.20
C GLU A 128 1.40 28.87 10.86
N LEU A 129 1.90 27.63 10.61
CA LEU A 129 1.42 26.42 11.28
C LEU A 129 1.65 26.41 12.80
N ILE A 130 2.62 27.21 13.29
CA ILE A 130 2.89 27.31 14.73
C ILE A 130 1.93 28.30 15.37
N SER A 131 1.61 29.39 14.68
CA SER A 131 0.70 30.44 15.19
C SER A 131 -0.77 30.06 15.06
N ASP A 132 -1.13 29.27 14.03
CA ASP A 132 -2.47 28.77 13.77
C ASP A 132 -2.40 27.25 13.49
N PRO A 133 -2.30 26.44 14.55
CA PRO A 133 -2.08 25.01 14.43
C PRO A 133 -3.34 24.30 13.91
N LEU A 134 -3.14 23.44 12.91
CA LEU A 134 -4.16 22.54 12.40
C LEU A 134 -4.32 21.31 13.28
N SER A 135 -5.52 20.69 13.24
CA SER A 135 -5.84 19.47 13.97
C SER A 135 -6.31 18.36 13.01
N ALA A 136 -6.47 17.13 13.51
CA ALA A 136 -7.01 16.04 12.70
C ALA A 136 -8.45 16.28 12.23
N GLU A 137 -9.22 17.11 12.92
CA GLU A 137 -10.61 17.47 12.59
C GLU A 137 -10.69 18.27 11.28
N ASP A 138 -9.67 19.10 11.01
CA ASP A 138 -9.60 19.92 9.78
C ASP A 138 -9.49 19.08 8.50
N PHE A 139 -9.21 17.78 8.66
CA PHE A 139 -8.97 16.82 7.57
C PHE A 139 -10.04 15.73 7.47
N GLN A 140 -11.25 16.00 7.97
CA GLN A 140 -12.36 15.05 7.86
C GLN A 140 -12.64 14.68 6.40
N ASP A 141 -12.96 13.41 6.17
CA ASP A 141 -13.28 12.82 4.86
C ASP A 141 -12.26 13.15 3.77
N SER A 142 -10.96 13.08 4.10
CA SER A 142 -9.89 13.53 3.21
C SER A 142 -8.77 12.50 3.04
N CYS A 143 -7.82 12.83 2.16
CA CYS A 143 -6.54 12.16 2.04
C CYS A 143 -5.40 13.15 2.33
N CYS A 144 -4.61 12.91 3.38
CA CYS A 144 -3.44 13.69 3.75
C CYS A 144 -2.16 13.01 3.30
N ILE A 145 -1.32 13.73 2.57
CA ILE A 145 -0.01 13.26 2.13
C ILE A 145 1.04 14.02 2.93
N PHE A 146 1.86 13.28 3.70
CA PHE A 146 3.02 13.79 4.43
C PHE A 146 4.27 13.41 3.64
N ASP A 147 4.73 14.34 2.80
CA ASP A 147 5.77 14.11 1.81
C ASP A 147 7.12 14.57 2.32
N ASP A 148 8.01 13.61 2.57
CA ASP A 148 9.39 13.80 3.01
C ASP A 148 9.53 14.82 4.18
N ILE A 149 8.60 14.77 5.15
CA ILE A 149 8.56 15.71 6.29
C ILE A 149 9.75 15.60 7.23
N ASP A 150 10.49 14.50 7.18
CA ASP A 150 11.70 14.25 7.95
C ASP A 150 12.89 15.11 7.52
N VAL A 151 12.87 15.67 6.31
CA VAL A 151 13.93 16.57 5.80
C VAL A 151 13.69 18.06 6.10
N LEU A 152 12.59 18.41 6.78
CA LEU A 152 12.33 19.78 7.19
C LEU A 152 13.45 20.30 8.11
N SER A 153 14.09 21.41 7.72
CA SER A 153 15.24 21.98 8.43
C SER A 153 14.85 22.73 9.72
N ASP A 154 13.70 23.44 9.68
CA ASP A 154 13.19 24.12 10.89
C ASP A 154 12.58 23.10 11.85
N LYS A 155 13.24 22.92 13.01
CA LYS A 155 12.85 21.93 13.99
C LYS A 155 11.45 22.18 14.57
N LYS A 156 11.08 23.45 14.84
CA LYS A 156 9.77 23.80 15.43
C LYS A 156 8.64 23.53 14.43
N VAL A 157 8.86 23.91 13.16
CA VAL A 157 7.91 23.65 12.08
C VAL A 157 7.75 22.13 11.87
N ARG A 158 8.87 21.38 11.87
CA ARG A 158 8.83 19.91 11.75
C ARG A 158 8.07 19.27 12.91
N GLU A 159 8.28 19.73 14.15
CA GLU A 159 7.56 19.22 15.32
C GLU A 159 6.05 19.46 15.20
N GLU A 160 5.62 20.60 14.67
CA GLU A 160 4.21 20.89 14.47
C GLU A 160 3.59 20.00 13.36
N VAL A 161 4.28 19.82 12.23
CA VAL A 161 3.82 18.90 11.19
C VAL A 161 3.75 17.45 11.71
N LEU A 162 4.74 17.00 12.49
CA LEU A 162 4.73 15.68 13.12
C LEU A 162 3.59 15.53 14.13
N LYS A 163 3.22 16.60 14.84
CA LYS A 163 2.07 16.58 15.76
C LYS A 163 0.76 16.39 15.01
N ILE A 164 0.55 17.09 13.89
CA ILE A 164 -0.61 16.89 13.00
C ILE A 164 -0.62 15.44 12.48
N ALA A 165 0.53 14.96 11.96
CA ALA A 165 0.66 13.59 11.46
C ALA A 165 0.32 12.54 12.53
N ASN A 166 0.79 12.74 13.77
CA ASN A 166 0.48 11.86 14.89
C ASN A 166 -1.01 11.87 15.27
N GLN A 167 -1.66 13.04 15.27
CA GLN A 167 -3.10 13.14 15.49
C GLN A 167 -3.89 12.39 14.40
N VAL A 168 -3.51 12.55 13.13
CA VAL A 168 -4.12 11.80 12.02
C VAL A 168 -3.94 10.30 12.20
N LEU A 169 -2.76 9.83 12.67
CA LEU A 169 -2.53 8.42 12.97
C LEU A 169 -3.39 7.91 14.13
N GLU A 170 -3.52 8.68 15.20
CA GLU A 170 -4.22 8.26 16.43
C GLU A 170 -5.74 8.32 16.29
N ILE A 171 -6.26 9.45 15.89
CA ILE A 171 -7.70 9.74 15.89
C ILE A 171 -8.32 9.92 14.50
N GLY A 172 -7.53 9.99 13.43
CA GLY A 172 -8.03 10.21 12.06
C GLY A 172 -9.02 9.14 11.57
N ARG A 173 -9.15 7.99 12.28
CA ARG A 173 -10.22 7.02 11.98
C ARG A 173 -11.60 7.61 12.27
N HIS A 174 -11.74 8.42 13.29
CA HIS A 174 -13.00 9.08 13.63
C HIS A 174 -13.42 10.14 12.60
N PHE A 175 -12.44 10.62 11.83
CA PHE A 175 -12.62 11.64 10.79
C PHE A 175 -12.52 11.07 9.37
N CYS A 176 -12.47 9.73 9.20
CA CYS A 176 -12.32 9.07 7.90
C CYS A 176 -11.13 9.59 7.08
N THR A 177 -10.03 9.95 7.74
CA THR A 177 -8.85 10.55 7.11
C THR A 177 -7.87 9.49 6.67
N THR A 178 -7.70 9.31 5.36
CA THR A 178 -6.63 8.49 4.77
C THR A 178 -5.30 9.25 4.87
N ALA A 179 -4.20 8.55 5.18
CA ALA A 179 -2.88 9.15 5.28
C ALA A 179 -1.85 8.41 4.43
N ILE A 180 -1.03 9.15 3.70
CA ILE A 180 0.11 8.67 2.93
C ILE A 180 1.36 9.34 3.46
N PHE A 181 2.34 8.55 3.86
CA PHE A 181 3.65 9.03 4.31
C PHE A 181 4.70 8.61 3.30
N THR A 182 5.47 9.57 2.77
CA THR A 182 6.63 9.26 1.95
C THR A 182 7.91 9.60 2.71
N ASN A 183 8.90 8.73 2.62
CA ASN A 183 10.19 8.92 3.28
C ASN A 183 11.34 8.43 2.40
N HIS A 184 12.51 9.07 2.51
CA HIS A 184 13.72 8.61 1.81
C HIS A 184 14.29 7.32 2.37
N LEU A 185 14.20 7.15 3.68
CA LEU A 185 14.71 5.98 4.40
C LEU A 185 13.58 5.02 4.75
N ALA A 186 13.89 3.73 4.76
CA ALA A 186 12.96 2.70 5.20
C ALA A 186 12.56 2.88 6.68
N THR A 187 13.49 3.39 7.50
CA THR A 187 13.26 3.74 8.91
C THR A 187 14.13 4.92 9.28
N ASN A 188 13.60 5.81 10.11
CA ASN A 188 14.30 6.97 10.68
C ASN A 188 14.04 7.02 12.20
N GLY A 189 14.45 5.95 12.90
CA GLY A 189 14.37 5.86 14.35
C GLY A 189 12.97 6.02 14.94
N LYS A 190 12.83 6.95 15.89
CA LYS A 190 11.57 7.16 16.62
C LYS A 190 10.47 7.77 15.75
N ASP A 191 10.83 8.65 14.83
CA ASP A 191 9.85 9.41 14.02
C ASP A 191 9.04 8.50 13.11
N THR A 192 9.65 7.45 12.56
CA THR A 192 8.96 6.50 11.68
C THR A 192 8.31 5.33 12.39
N ARG A 193 8.70 5.03 13.65
CA ARG A 193 8.22 3.83 14.37
C ARG A 193 6.69 3.82 14.49
N ARG A 194 6.08 4.95 14.88
CA ARG A 194 4.63 5.06 15.02
C ARG A 194 3.95 4.89 13.67
N ILE A 195 4.43 5.59 12.65
CA ILE A 195 3.88 5.50 11.28
C ILE A 195 3.91 4.05 10.78
N LEU A 196 5.03 3.36 10.95
CA LEU A 196 5.20 1.96 10.53
C LEU A 196 4.27 1.01 11.29
N ASN A 197 4.06 1.21 12.59
CA ASN A 197 3.15 0.38 13.37
C ASN A 197 1.69 0.54 12.93
N GLU A 198 1.26 1.77 12.65
CA GLU A 198 -0.10 2.09 12.24
C GLU A 198 -0.37 1.84 10.75
N SER A 199 0.66 1.64 9.93
CA SER A 199 0.50 1.50 8.48
C SER A 199 -0.20 0.19 8.12
N HIS A 200 -1.22 0.31 7.26
CA HIS A 200 -1.93 -0.81 6.65
C HIS A 200 -1.18 -1.36 5.43
N GLN A 201 -0.42 -0.50 4.75
CA GLN A 201 0.35 -0.82 3.56
C GLN A 201 1.77 -0.29 3.71
N LEU A 202 2.75 -1.13 3.40
CA LEU A 202 4.17 -0.76 3.34
C LEU A 202 4.67 -0.92 1.91
N VAL A 203 5.11 0.19 1.32
CA VAL A 203 5.59 0.26 -0.07
C VAL A 203 7.07 0.58 -0.09
N PHE A 204 7.82 -0.19 -0.84
CA PHE A 204 9.27 0.00 -1.03
C PHE A 204 9.68 -0.38 -2.46
N PHE A 205 10.90 0.00 -2.84
CA PHE A 205 11.42 -0.10 -4.21
C PHE A 205 12.63 -1.04 -4.25
N PRO A 206 12.45 -2.35 -4.52
CA PRO A 206 13.53 -3.34 -4.44
C PRO A 206 14.72 -3.03 -5.36
N SER A 207 14.47 -2.42 -6.52
CA SER A 207 15.51 -2.12 -7.52
C SER A 207 16.37 -0.88 -7.19
N SER A 208 15.92 0.01 -6.29
CA SER A 208 16.60 1.26 -5.98
C SER A 208 16.81 1.53 -4.50
N GLY A 209 16.06 0.84 -3.64
CA GLY A 209 16.12 1.03 -2.20
C GLY A 209 17.32 0.35 -1.53
N SER A 210 17.70 0.84 -0.34
CA SER A 210 18.70 0.18 0.49
C SER A 210 18.22 -1.20 0.92
N MET A 211 18.96 -2.24 0.51
CA MET A 211 18.62 -3.62 0.87
C MET A 211 18.64 -3.86 2.39
N LYS A 212 19.49 -3.14 3.14
CA LYS A 212 19.49 -3.21 4.62
C LYS A 212 18.18 -2.68 5.19
N GLY A 213 17.71 -1.53 4.70
CA GLY A 213 16.45 -0.93 5.12
C GLY A 213 15.24 -1.79 4.73
N ILE A 214 15.21 -2.30 3.50
CA ILE A 214 14.15 -3.19 3.01
C ILE A 214 14.10 -4.49 3.84
N ASN A 215 15.25 -5.11 4.13
CA ASN A 215 15.32 -6.29 5.00
C ASN A 215 14.72 -6.02 6.38
N TYR A 216 15.07 -4.88 6.97
CA TYR A 216 14.57 -4.50 8.28
C TYR A 216 13.04 -4.34 8.25
N LEU A 217 12.48 -3.64 7.26
CA LEU A 217 11.02 -3.53 7.09
C LEU A 217 10.35 -4.88 6.92
N CYS A 218 10.87 -5.71 6.02
CA CYS A 218 10.31 -7.03 5.72
C CYS A 218 10.30 -7.94 6.94
N LYS A 219 11.41 -7.96 7.70
CA LYS A 219 11.54 -8.82 8.88
C LYS A 219 10.76 -8.29 10.07
N GLU A 220 10.97 -7.02 10.44
CA GLU A 220 10.49 -6.49 11.73
C GLU A 220 9.05 -5.95 11.67
N TYR A 221 8.58 -5.50 10.50
CA TYR A 221 7.24 -4.90 10.37
C TYR A 221 6.25 -5.71 9.55
N ILE A 222 6.73 -6.56 8.64
CA ILE A 222 5.87 -7.42 7.82
C ILE A 222 5.88 -8.86 8.35
N GLY A 223 6.97 -9.29 9.01
CA GLY A 223 7.12 -10.63 9.54
C GLY A 223 7.49 -11.67 8.48
N LEU A 224 8.20 -11.26 7.40
CA LEU A 224 8.67 -12.16 6.36
C LEU A 224 9.86 -12.99 6.84
N ASP A 225 9.89 -14.25 6.41
CA ASP A 225 11.05 -15.12 6.59
C ASP A 225 12.16 -14.80 5.57
N GLU A 226 13.32 -15.42 5.76
CA GLU A 226 14.48 -15.20 4.89
C GLU A 226 14.26 -15.67 3.44
N LYS A 227 13.44 -16.72 3.21
CA LYS A 227 13.13 -17.24 1.87
C LYS A 227 12.28 -16.20 1.12
N GLN A 228 11.26 -15.66 1.76
CA GLN A 228 10.39 -14.61 1.24
C GLN A 228 11.17 -13.32 0.95
N ILE A 229 12.05 -12.91 1.87
CA ILE A 229 12.90 -11.72 1.66
C ILE A 229 13.86 -11.92 0.48
N ARG A 230 14.48 -13.11 0.34
CA ARG A 230 15.32 -13.43 -0.82
C ARG A 230 14.55 -13.41 -2.12
N MET A 231 13.28 -13.85 -2.11
CA MET A 231 12.39 -13.79 -3.26
C MET A 231 12.14 -12.34 -3.68
N ILE A 232 11.79 -11.45 -2.73
CA ILE A 232 11.60 -10.01 -3.00
C ILE A 232 12.85 -9.39 -3.61
N LYS A 233 14.04 -9.69 -3.09
CA LYS A 233 15.32 -9.17 -3.63
C LYS A 233 15.57 -9.55 -5.08
N LYS A 234 15.11 -10.71 -5.52
CA LYS A 234 15.30 -11.21 -6.89
C LYS A 234 14.22 -10.68 -7.86
N MET A 235 13.16 -10.05 -7.37
CA MET A 235 12.09 -9.55 -8.21
C MET A 235 12.56 -8.37 -9.06
N LYS A 236 12.35 -8.45 -10.36
CA LYS A 236 12.54 -7.35 -11.31
C LYS A 236 11.27 -6.49 -11.35
N THR A 237 11.04 -5.74 -10.28
CA THR A 237 9.87 -4.86 -10.15
C THR A 237 10.31 -3.46 -9.69
N ARG A 238 9.56 -2.44 -10.08
CA ARG A 238 9.82 -1.07 -9.61
C ARG A 238 9.45 -0.92 -8.15
N TRP A 239 8.28 -1.44 -7.75
CA TRP A 239 7.79 -1.34 -6.38
C TRP A 239 7.26 -2.67 -5.87
N CYS A 240 7.25 -2.81 -4.57
CA CYS A 240 6.60 -3.88 -3.83
C CYS A 240 5.75 -3.26 -2.74
N CYS A 241 4.49 -3.69 -2.62
CA CYS A 241 3.54 -3.26 -1.60
C CYS A 241 3.10 -4.47 -0.78
N CYS A 242 3.26 -4.39 0.53
CA CYS A 242 2.76 -5.40 1.46
C CYS A 242 1.56 -4.86 2.22
N PHE A 243 0.41 -5.51 2.05
CA PHE A 243 -0.82 -5.26 2.80
C PHE A 243 -0.77 -6.06 4.09
N ARG A 244 -0.76 -5.38 5.23
CA ARG A 244 -0.60 -5.98 6.55
C ARG A 244 -1.91 -6.41 7.21
N ASN A 245 -3.04 -5.96 6.68
CA ASN A 245 -4.35 -6.42 7.15
C ASN A 245 -4.58 -7.88 6.71
N TYR A 246 -5.16 -8.69 7.60
CA TYR A 246 -5.55 -10.04 7.24
C TYR A 246 -6.67 -10.07 6.18
N PRO A 247 -6.59 -10.95 5.19
CA PRO A 247 -5.43 -11.76 4.81
C PRO A 247 -4.28 -10.90 4.26
N MET A 248 -3.05 -11.19 4.72
CA MET A 248 -1.87 -10.45 4.30
C MET A 248 -1.48 -10.80 2.86
N VAL A 249 -1.11 -9.76 2.10
CA VAL A 249 -0.82 -9.88 0.66
C VAL A 249 0.46 -9.12 0.33
N CYS A 250 1.30 -9.70 -0.50
CA CYS A 250 2.42 -9.02 -1.14
C CYS A 250 2.09 -8.79 -2.62
N MET A 251 2.27 -7.57 -3.11
CA MET A 251 1.96 -7.16 -4.48
C MET A 251 3.12 -6.43 -5.13
N THR A 252 3.32 -6.70 -6.38
CA THR A 252 4.21 -5.95 -7.29
C THR A 252 3.41 -5.41 -8.48
N GLU A 253 4.09 -4.83 -9.45
CA GLU A 253 3.42 -4.34 -10.67
C GLU A 253 2.66 -5.44 -11.43
N ARG A 254 3.10 -6.72 -11.36
CA ARG A 254 2.55 -7.81 -12.17
C ARG A 254 2.24 -9.09 -11.42
N SER A 255 2.53 -9.15 -10.15
CA SER A 255 2.31 -10.36 -9.34
C SER A 255 1.71 -10.01 -8.00
N ILE A 256 0.76 -10.82 -7.55
CA ILE A 256 0.15 -10.73 -6.22
C ILE A 256 0.21 -12.10 -5.57
N TRP A 257 0.62 -12.18 -4.31
CA TRP A 257 0.66 -13.40 -3.51
C TRP A 257 -0.06 -13.23 -2.19
N LEU A 258 -0.74 -14.26 -1.74
CA LEU A 258 -1.00 -14.41 -0.32
C LEU A 258 0.34 -14.58 0.41
N LEU A 259 0.54 -13.87 1.52
CA LEU A 259 1.83 -13.84 2.19
C LEU A 259 2.26 -15.21 2.71
N ASN A 260 1.32 -16.01 3.24
CA ASN A 260 1.56 -17.36 3.71
C ASN A 260 1.92 -18.37 2.61
N ALA A 261 1.57 -18.07 1.36
CA ALA A 261 1.91 -18.90 0.19
C ALA A 261 3.15 -18.39 -0.58
N MET A 262 3.71 -17.24 -0.16
CA MET A 262 4.87 -16.64 -0.79
C MET A 262 6.13 -17.47 -0.47
N GLY A 263 6.80 -17.98 -1.49
CA GLY A 263 7.98 -18.83 -1.34
C GLY A 263 7.68 -20.34 -1.29
N GLU A 264 6.40 -20.77 -1.31
CA GLU A 264 6.03 -22.14 -1.67
C GLU A 264 6.28 -22.34 -3.17
N ASP A 265 7.03 -23.38 -3.54
CA ASP A 265 7.29 -23.65 -4.95
C ASP A 265 5.98 -24.05 -5.64
N SER A 266 5.80 -23.57 -6.86
CA SER A 266 4.66 -23.89 -7.75
C SER A 266 4.74 -25.36 -8.20
N GLN A 267 4.37 -26.30 -7.34
CA GLN A 267 4.21 -27.72 -7.72
C GLN A 267 2.79 -28.09 -8.14
N ASP A 268 1.84 -27.15 -8.18
CA ASP A 268 0.44 -27.45 -8.49
C ASP A 268 0.01 -27.08 -9.93
N SER A 269 0.90 -27.14 -10.92
CA SER A 269 0.50 -26.89 -12.33
C SER A 269 0.43 -28.13 -13.24
N ASP A 270 0.62 -29.35 -12.72
CA ASP A 270 0.66 -30.57 -13.58
C ASP A 270 -0.29 -31.71 -13.16
N SER A 271 -1.34 -31.47 -12.36
CA SER A 271 -2.27 -32.55 -11.99
C SER A 271 -3.55 -32.65 -12.84
N ASP A 272 -3.71 -31.84 -13.88
CA ASP A 272 -4.90 -31.92 -14.78
C ASP A 272 -4.61 -32.42 -16.21
N LYS A 273 -3.61 -33.30 -16.35
CA LYS A 273 -3.41 -34.04 -17.61
C LYS A 273 -3.13 -35.52 -17.36
N SER A 274 -4.14 -36.26 -16.96
CA SER A 274 -4.20 -37.71 -17.23
C SER A 274 -5.56 -38.26 -16.80
N GLU A 275 -6.56 -38.15 -17.66
CA GLU A 275 -7.68 -39.06 -17.73
C GLU A 275 -8.48 -38.75 -19.00
N SER A 276 -7.98 -39.20 -20.13
CA SER A 276 -8.76 -39.56 -21.30
C SER A 276 -7.80 -40.24 -22.28
N ASP A 277 -7.73 -41.55 -22.18
CA ASP A 277 -7.61 -42.48 -23.31
C ASP A 277 -7.37 -43.90 -22.76
N SER A 278 -8.45 -44.62 -22.61
CA SER A 278 -8.52 -46.08 -22.83
C SER A 278 -9.97 -46.53 -22.83
N ASP A 279 -10.32 -46.97 -24.00
CA ASP A 279 -11.41 -47.79 -24.50
C ASP A 279 -12.58 -47.08 -25.13
#